data_d478846f5dc717422a67cb6c4a83e9f8
#
_entry.id   d478846f5dc717422a67cb6c4a83e9f8
#
_cell.length_a   1.000
_cell.length_b   1.000
_cell.length_c   1.000
_cell.angle_alpha   90.00
_cell.angle_beta   90.00
_cell.angle_gamma   90.00
#
_symmetry.space_group_name_H-M   'P 1'
#
loop_
_entity.id
_entity.type
_entity.pdbx_description
1 polymer ?
#
loop_
_entity_poly.entity_id
_entity_poly.type
_entity_poly.pdbx_seq_one_letter_code
_entity_poly.pdbx_strand_id
1 'polypeptide(L)'
;MLASRMSFERSRDHEAYLSRLKQVPRYIDQTLEMLRNGMELGFLPPAVTLEGVIDQISSQVGSDPQQTLFYSPFGSMPSTIDEQDQTRLQNLAKTVIGDQVQPAFRKFKEFMQTEYIPLARDTFACLYYPTGSDYYGHCSRRHTTTHMNAMEIHKIGQSEVARIRKQMQQVISEVEFEGDFAAFIEHLRTDSSFYHDDPEELLRGYRDICKRADAMLPHLFGRLPRAPYGVRKIPDFEAPRSTTAYYRPAPPDGSQPGWFYANTHDLKSRPRYEMEALALHEAVPGHHLQLALQNELENLPRWRTTTHFTAYTEGWGLYSESLGEAMGFYQDPYSRFGQLSYEMWRALRLVVDTGIHHLGWSRQQAIDVMLENSALSIKNIESEVDRYISWPGQALAYKIGELVIQELVQDARSKLGQRFDIRSFHDHLLEEGSMPLDLLRSRMESWIDSNL
;
A
#
# COMPACT_ATOMS: atom_id res chain seq x y z
N MET A 1 8.29 12.07 -0.10
CA MET A 1 9.30 13.15 -0.29
C MET A 1 10.12 13.36 0.97
N LEU A 2 11.38 13.88 0.87
CA LEU A 2 12.23 14.06 2.06
C LEU A 2 11.61 15.04 3.08
N ALA A 3 11.06 16.16 2.60
CA ALA A 3 10.44 17.18 3.44
C ALA A 3 9.23 16.67 4.23
N SER A 4 8.39 15.82 3.64
CA SER A 4 7.18 15.31 4.32
C SER A 4 7.45 14.38 5.52
N ARG A 5 8.72 14.01 5.73
CA ARG A 5 9.16 13.15 6.85
C ARG A 5 9.89 13.91 7.94
N MET A 6 9.87 15.23 7.89
CA MET A 6 10.58 16.10 8.84
C MET A 6 9.62 17.11 9.45
N SER A 7 9.86 17.50 10.70
CA SER A 7 9.29 18.69 11.31
C SER A 7 10.16 19.91 11.01
N PHE A 8 9.55 21.10 10.91
CA PHE A 8 10.20 22.37 10.57
C PHE A 8 9.81 23.48 11.55
N GLU A 9 9.96 23.21 12.84
CA GLU A 9 9.57 24.12 13.91
C GLU A 9 10.66 25.13 14.31
N ARG A 10 11.92 24.85 14.00
CA ARG A 10 13.10 25.61 14.43
C ARG A 10 14.12 25.75 13.32
N SER A 11 14.97 26.76 13.37
CA SER A 11 16.07 27.00 12.42
C SER A 11 16.92 25.75 12.18
N ARG A 12 17.27 25.02 13.23
CA ARG A 12 18.07 23.79 13.15
C ARG A 12 17.42 22.67 12.30
N ASP A 13 16.11 22.64 12.24
CA ASP A 13 15.37 21.62 11.46
C ASP A 13 15.53 21.93 9.96
N HIS A 14 15.45 23.21 9.60
CA HIS A 14 15.73 23.70 8.25
C HIS A 14 17.21 23.51 7.85
N GLU A 15 18.13 23.75 8.76
CA GLU A 15 19.57 23.50 8.54
C GLU A 15 19.86 22.01 8.33
N ALA A 16 19.25 21.14 9.11
CA ALA A 16 19.32 19.68 8.94
C ALA A 16 18.80 19.26 7.57
N TYR A 17 17.69 19.87 7.10
CA TYR A 17 17.17 19.62 5.77
C TYR A 17 18.11 20.12 4.66
N LEU A 18 18.65 21.33 4.78
CA LEU A 18 19.68 21.84 3.87
C LEU A 18 20.89 20.93 3.78
N SER A 19 21.35 20.42 4.91
CA SER A 19 22.45 19.44 4.94
C SER A 19 22.14 18.18 4.13
N ARG A 20 20.90 17.71 4.17
CA ARG A 20 20.42 16.59 3.33
C ARG A 20 20.32 16.95 1.86
N LEU A 21 19.82 18.16 1.54
CA LEU A 21 19.76 18.63 0.14
C LEU A 21 21.14 18.70 -0.51
N LYS A 22 22.17 19.10 0.23
CA LYS A 22 23.57 19.09 -0.24
C LYS A 22 24.10 17.69 -0.58
N GLN A 23 23.47 16.62 -0.10
CA GLN A 23 23.84 15.23 -0.43
C GLN A 23 23.12 14.70 -1.68
N VAL A 24 22.13 15.42 -2.21
CA VAL A 24 21.36 14.98 -3.38
C VAL A 24 22.24 14.71 -4.59
N PRO A 25 23.23 15.55 -4.94
CA PRO A 25 24.15 15.25 -6.07
C PRO A 25 24.86 13.91 -5.92
N ARG A 26 25.44 13.67 -4.74
CA ARG A 26 26.10 12.39 -4.43
C ARG A 26 25.15 11.20 -4.56
N TYR A 27 23.93 11.34 -4.03
CA TYR A 27 22.93 10.28 -4.11
C TYR A 27 22.55 9.98 -5.56
N ILE A 28 22.39 11.02 -6.41
CA ILE A 28 22.12 10.86 -7.83
C ILE A 28 23.31 10.17 -8.54
N ASP A 29 24.56 10.59 -8.27
CA ASP A 29 25.73 9.96 -8.87
C ASP A 29 25.82 8.47 -8.53
N GLN A 30 25.59 8.08 -7.28
CA GLN A 30 25.53 6.69 -6.87
C GLN A 30 24.38 5.92 -7.53
N THR A 31 23.24 6.57 -7.72
CA THR A 31 22.09 5.98 -8.46
C THR A 31 22.45 5.75 -9.92
N LEU A 32 23.09 6.71 -10.57
CA LEU A 32 23.53 6.57 -11.97
C LEU A 32 24.53 5.42 -12.14
N GLU A 33 25.48 5.30 -11.22
CA GLU A 33 26.45 4.18 -11.22
C GLU A 33 25.73 2.84 -11.07
N MET A 34 24.80 2.73 -10.13
CA MET A 34 23.99 1.52 -9.94
C MET A 34 23.19 1.16 -11.20
N LEU A 35 22.56 2.15 -11.84
CA LEU A 35 21.79 1.94 -13.07
C LEU A 35 22.69 1.48 -14.23
N ARG A 36 23.89 2.07 -14.39
CA ARG A 36 24.88 1.64 -15.40
C ARG A 36 25.32 0.19 -15.17
N ASN A 37 25.64 -0.17 -13.94
CA ASN A 37 25.96 -1.55 -13.59
C ASN A 37 24.79 -2.49 -13.91
N GLY A 38 23.55 -2.07 -13.65
CA GLY A 38 22.35 -2.82 -14.03
C GLY A 38 22.24 -3.02 -15.55
N MET A 39 22.52 -1.97 -16.35
CA MET A 39 22.56 -2.04 -17.82
C MET A 39 23.60 -3.06 -18.31
N GLU A 40 24.82 -2.98 -17.79
CA GLU A 40 25.92 -3.89 -18.14
C GLU A 40 25.61 -5.35 -17.80
N LEU A 41 24.91 -5.59 -16.71
CA LEU A 41 24.48 -6.91 -16.25
C LEU A 41 23.16 -7.39 -16.90
N GLY A 42 22.52 -6.58 -17.76
CA GLY A 42 21.27 -6.93 -18.44
C GLY A 42 20.01 -6.83 -17.55
N PHE A 43 20.10 -6.14 -16.40
CA PHE A 43 18.96 -5.86 -15.53
C PHE A 43 18.29 -4.53 -15.91
N LEU A 44 17.54 -4.55 -17.01
CA LEU A 44 16.78 -3.40 -17.49
C LEU A 44 15.29 -3.60 -17.21
N PRO A 45 14.58 -2.55 -16.75
CA PRO A 45 13.14 -2.65 -16.52
C PRO A 45 12.38 -2.67 -17.85
N PRO A 46 11.11 -3.13 -17.83
CA PRO A 46 10.21 -2.95 -18.96
C PRO A 46 9.93 -1.46 -19.25
N ALA A 47 9.85 -1.08 -20.53
CA ALA A 47 9.66 0.31 -20.96
C ALA A 47 8.39 0.95 -20.34
N VAL A 48 7.29 0.21 -20.22
CA VAL A 48 6.03 0.68 -19.62
C VAL A 48 6.21 1.19 -18.19
N THR A 49 7.16 0.65 -17.42
CA THR A 49 7.41 1.08 -16.04
C THR A 49 8.17 2.41 -15.95
N LEU A 50 8.71 2.88 -17.08
CA LEU A 50 9.45 4.14 -17.18
C LEU A 50 8.60 5.29 -17.76
N GLU A 51 7.35 5.01 -18.12
CA GLU A 51 6.42 6.04 -18.57
C GLU A 51 6.23 7.12 -17.51
N GLY A 52 6.32 8.40 -17.93
CA GLY A 52 6.19 9.54 -17.03
C GLY A 52 7.39 9.83 -16.10
N VAL A 53 8.44 9.00 -16.09
CA VAL A 53 9.64 9.24 -15.26
C VAL A 53 10.33 10.56 -15.66
N ILE A 54 10.41 10.86 -16.94
CA ILE A 54 11.00 12.11 -17.45
C ILE A 54 10.22 13.34 -16.97
N ASP A 55 8.89 13.27 -16.92
CA ASP A 55 8.05 14.38 -16.44
C ASP A 55 8.24 14.57 -14.92
N GLN A 56 8.34 13.47 -14.17
CA GLN A 56 8.62 13.51 -12.73
C GLN A 56 9.97 14.16 -12.44
N ILE A 57 11.02 13.79 -13.18
CA ILE A 57 12.34 14.40 -13.04
C ILE A 57 12.28 15.88 -13.46
N SER A 58 11.60 16.19 -14.57
CA SER A 58 11.46 17.54 -15.10
C SER A 58 10.78 18.50 -14.13
N SER A 59 9.81 18.02 -13.36
CA SER A 59 9.14 18.80 -12.33
C SER A 59 10.08 19.28 -11.21
N GLN A 60 11.27 18.68 -11.09
CA GLN A 60 12.31 19.06 -10.11
C GLN A 60 13.36 20.01 -10.72
N VAL A 61 13.30 20.28 -12.04
CA VAL A 61 14.31 21.04 -12.81
C VAL A 61 13.73 22.38 -13.31
N GLY A 62 12.91 23.06 -12.51
CA GLY A 62 12.38 24.36 -12.86
C GLY A 62 13.45 25.45 -13.03
N SER A 63 13.09 26.57 -13.67
CA SER A 63 13.97 27.75 -13.81
C SER A 63 14.16 28.48 -12.48
N ASP A 64 13.17 28.39 -11.58
CA ASP A 64 13.19 29.04 -10.27
C ASP A 64 13.25 27.99 -9.15
N PRO A 65 14.32 27.97 -8.33
CA PRO A 65 14.43 27.09 -7.16
C PRO A 65 13.23 27.17 -6.20
N GLN A 66 12.57 28.32 -6.11
CA GLN A 66 11.45 28.54 -5.20
C GLN A 66 10.17 27.80 -5.61
N GLN A 67 10.05 27.44 -6.90
CA GLN A 67 8.90 26.69 -7.41
C GLN A 67 9.05 25.19 -7.26
N THR A 68 10.20 24.71 -6.77
CA THR A 68 10.43 23.29 -6.55
C THR A 68 9.84 22.83 -5.21
N LEU A 69 9.45 21.56 -5.14
CA LEU A 69 9.01 20.95 -3.90
C LEU A 69 10.11 20.92 -2.81
N PHE A 70 11.38 21.05 -3.20
CA PHE A 70 12.50 21.16 -2.26
C PHE A 70 12.50 22.49 -1.49
N TYR A 71 11.94 23.54 -2.07
CA TYR A 71 11.86 24.85 -1.41
C TYR A 71 10.66 24.99 -0.47
N SER A 72 9.67 24.12 -0.56
CA SER A 72 8.42 24.26 0.18
C SER A 72 8.57 24.50 1.70
N PRO A 73 9.53 23.88 2.45
CA PRO A 73 9.71 24.21 3.87
C PRO A 73 10.19 25.63 4.15
N PHE A 74 10.74 26.31 3.15
CA PHE A 74 11.26 27.66 3.27
C PHE A 74 10.26 28.73 2.82
N GLY A 75 9.18 28.32 2.14
CA GLY A 75 8.14 29.23 1.65
C GLY A 75 7.25 29.79 2.75
N SER A 76 7.06 29.04 3.84
CA SER A 76 6.27 29.45 5.00
C SER A 76 6.90 28.88 6.26
N MET A 77 7.74 29.65 6.91
CA MET A 77 8.40 29.27 8.16
C MET A 77 7.58 29.72 9.37
N PRO A 78 7.68 29.01 10.52
CA PRO A 78 7.04 29.42 11.76
C PRO A 78 7.53 30.80 12.24
N SER A 79 6.63 31.58 12.85
CA SER A 79 6.95 32.86 13.45
C SER A 79 7.89 32.78 14.66
N THR A 80 8.16 31.58 15.16
CA THR A 80 9.16 31.28 16.20
C THR A 80 10.60 31.42 15.70
N ILE A 81 10.81 31.48 14.37
CA ILE A 81 12.11 31.73 13.74
C ILE A 81 12.17 33.22 13.41
N ASP A 82 13.21 33.92 13.88
CA ASP A 82 13.36 35.35 13.63
C ASP A 82 13.53 35.67 12.12
N GLU A 83 13.12 36.86 11.69
CA GLU A 83 13.09 37.27 10.30
C GLU A 83 14.48 37.26 9.61
N GLN A 84 15.54 37.57 10.36
CA GLN A 84 16.89 37.55 9.85
C GLN A 84 17.32 36.13 9.53
N ASP A 85 17.00 35.20 10.41
CA ASP A 85 17.32 33.76 10.21
C ASP A 85 16.45 33.13 9.12
N GLN A 86 15.15 33.50 9.03
CA GLN A 86 14.30 33.09 7.90
C GLN A 86 14.91 33.53 6.55
N THR A 87 15.31 34.80 6.43
CA THR A 87 15.93 35.34 5.21
C THR A 87 17.24 34.62 4.88
N ARG A 88 18.08 34.35 5.87
CA ARG A 88 19.32 33.60 5.73
C ARG A 88 19.07 32.20 5.17
N LEU A 89 18.12 31.46 5.78
CA LEU A 89 17.78 30.09 5.40
C LEU A 89 17.15 30.02 4.00
N GLN A 90 16.28 30.98 3.66
CA GLN A 90 15.69 31.11 2.32
C GLN A 90 16.74 31.31 1.24
N ASN A 91 17.68 32.24 1.46
CA ASN A 91 18.76 32.50 0.51
C ASN A 91 19.67 31.30 0.34
N LEU A 92 20.03 30.63 1.45
CA LEU A 92 20.84 29.42 1.42
C LEU A 92 20.12 28.29 0.69
N ALA A 93 18.80 28.15 0.88
CA ALA A 93 17.99 27.15 0.17
C ALA A 93 17.98 27.40 -1.34
N LYS A 94 17.78 28.64 -1.78
CA LYS A 94 17.82 29.02 -3.20
C LYS A 94 19.17 28.62 -3.84
N THR A 95 20.28 28.96 -3.18
CA THR A 95 21.63 28.61 -3.61
C THR A 95 21.82 27.09 -3.68
N VAL A 96 21.50 26.34 -2.62
CA VAL A 96 21.70 24.89 -2.61
C VAL A 96 20.82 24.20 -3.66
N ILE A 97 19.57 24.61 -3.79
CA ILE A 97 18.66 24.01 -4.79
C ILE A 97 19.10 24.36 -6.22
N GLY A 98 19.39 25.64 -6.48
CA GLY A 98 19.77 26.12 -7.81
C GLY A 98 21.11 25.59 -8.31
N ASP A 99 22.12 25.58 -7.42
CA ASP A 99 23.50 25.30 -7.80
C ASP A 99 23.89 23.84 -7.63
N GLN A 100 23.15 23.06 -6.82
CA GLN A 100 23.52 21.68 -6.53
C GLN A 100 22.41 20.67 -6.88
N VAL A 101 21.16 20.89 -6.39
CA VAL A 101 20.07 19.92 -6.56
C VAL A 101 19.59 19.89 -8.02
N GLN A 102 19.24 21.04 -8.59
CA GLN A 102 18.74 21.11 -9.97
C GLN A 102 19.74 20.64 -11.02
N PRO A 103 21.05 20.98 -10.96
CA PRO A 103 22.04 20.40 -11.88
C PRO A 103 22.14 18.89 -11.79
N ALA A 104 22.07 18.33 -10.58
CA ALA A 104 22.08 16.87 -10.40
C ALA A 104 20.86 16.21 -11.05
N PHE A 105 19.65 16.79 -10.89
CA PHE A 105 18.46 16.29 -11.56
C PHE A 105 18.50 16.48 -13.08
N ARG A 106 19.12 17.55 -13.61
CA ARG A 106 19.36 17.70 -15.05
C ARG A 106 20.25 16.58 -15.60
N LYS A 107 21.35 16.26 -14.91
CA LYS A 107 22.23 15.14 -15.24
C LYS A 107 21.47 13.80 -15.22
N PHE A 108 20.63 13.61 -14.22
CA PHE A 108 19.78 12.40 -14.12
C PHE A 108 18.80 12.31 -15.28
N LYS A 109 18.12 13.42 -15.60
CA LYS A 109 17.20 13.49 -16.75
C LYS A 109 17.88 13.13 -18.06
N GLU A 110 19.03 13.72 -18.34
CA GLU A 110 19.82 13.47 -19.54
C GLU A 110 20.17 11.99 -19.67
N PHE A 111 20.72 11.39 -18.60
CA PHE A 111 21.05 9.97 -18.56
C PHE A 111 19.82 9.09 -18.86
N MET A 112 18.70 9.38 -18.20
CA MET A 112 17.46 8.61 -18.42
C MET A 112 16.99 8.70 -19.87
N GLN A 113 17.04 9.90 -20.47
CA GLN A 113 16.57 10.14 -21.86
C GLN A 113 17.49 9.55 -22.91
N THR A 114 18.81 9.62 -22.70
CA THR A 114 19.79 9.32 -23.76
C THR A 114 20.44 7.94 -23.62
N GLU A 115 20.52 7.39 -22.42
CA GLU A 115 21.21 6.14 -22.15
C GLU A 115 20.25 5.03 -21.68
N TYR A 116 19.40 5.29 -20.67
CA TYR A 116 18.68 4.23 -19.95
C TYR A 116 17.36 3.82 -20.59
N ILE A 117 16.45 4.77 -20.86
CA ILE A 117 15.14 4.49 -21.46
C ILE A 117 15.24 3.85 -22.84
N PRO A 118 16.17 4.26 -23.73
CA PRO A 118 16.31 3.62 -25.04
C PRO A 118 16.68 2.13 -25.00
N LEU A 119 17.21 1.65 -23.89
CA LEU A 119 17.58 0.24 -23.68
C LEU A 119 16.54 -0.55 -22.88
N ALA A 120 15.46 0.10 -22.44
CA ALA A 120 14.39 -0.57 -21.71
C ALA A 120 13.77 -1.71 -22.53
N ARG A 121 13.29 -2.74 -21.81
CA ARG A 121 12.77 -3.95 -22.47
C ARG A 121 11.30 -3.78 -22.90
N ASP A 122 10.92 -4.45 -23.97
CA ASP A 122 9.51 -4.61 -24.39
C ASP A 122 8.84 -5.79 -23.68
N THR A 123 9.62 -6.65 -23.02
CA THR A 123 9.10 -7.82 -22.29
C THR A 123 8.89 -7.50 -20.81
N PHE A 124 7.84 -8.08 -20.20
CA PHE A 124 7.41 -7.71 -18.84
C PHE A 124 7.95 -8.65 -17.76
N ALA A 125 8.11 -9.92 -18.06
CA ALA A 125 8.41 -10.97 -17.08
C ALA A 125 9.82 -10.92 -16.51
N CYS A 126 9.96 -11.31 -15.25
CA CYS A 126 11.26 -11.51 -14.59
C CYS A 126 12.05 -12.66 -15.23
N LEU A 127 11.39 -13.64 -15.86
CA LEU A 127 12.06 -14.75 -16.53
C LEU A 127 13.03 -14.29 -17.64
N TYR A 128 12.90 -13.05 -18.11
CA TYR A 128 13.78 -12.46 -19.11
C TYR A 128 15.01 -11.73 -18.51
N TYR A 129 15.12 -11.67 -17.18
CA TYR A 129 16.35 -11.24 -16.53
C TYR A 129 17.43 -12.33 -16.60
N PRO A 130 18.73 -11.99 -16.49
CA PRO A 130 19.82 -12.96 -16.56
C PRO A 130 19.70 -14.11 -15.56
N THR A 131 19.13 -13.86 -14.39
CA THR A 131 18.87 -14.86 -13.34
C THR A 131 17.48 -15.49 -13.46
N GLY A 132 16.65 -15.06 -14.42
CA GLY A 132 15.38 -15.66 -14.78
C GLY A 132 14.43 -15.92 -13.60
N SER A 133 14.01 -17.16 -13.46
CA SER A 133 13.07 -17.60 -12.40
C SER A 133 13.60 -17.45 -10.98
N ASP A 134 14.94 -17.48 -10.78
CA ASP A 134 15.54 -17.38 -9.44
C ASP A 134 15.33 -15.99 -8.86
N TYR A 135 15.40 -14.94 -9.68
CA TYR A 135 15.10 -13.58 -9.25
C TYR A 135 13.63 -13.44 -8.81
N TYR A 136 12.69 -13.96 -9.59
CA TYR A 136 11.28 -13.91 -9.20
C TYR A 136 11.00 -14.75 -7.94
N GLY A 137 11.62 -15.93 -7.84
CA GLY A 137 11.54 -16.77 -6.63
C GLY A 137 12.11 -16.03 -5.40
N HIS A 138 13.19 -15.24 -5.54
CA HIS A 138 13.68 -14.38 -4.47
C HIS A 138 12.68 -13.30 -4.10
N CYS A 139 12.11 -12.57 -5.08
CA CYS A 139 11.11 -11.53 -4.85
C CYS A 139 9.87 -12.09 -4.13
N SER A 140 9.35 -13.23 -4.60
CA SER A 140 8.21 -13.91 -3.97
C SER A 140 8.50 -14.24 -2.51
N ARG A 141 9.61 -14.93 -2.22
CA ARG A 141 10.00 -15.25 -0.82
C ARG A 141 10.20 -14.01 0.03
N ARG A 142 10.82 -12.97 -0.51
CA ARG A 142 11.05 -11.71 0.22
C ARG A 142 9.74 -11.06 0.67
N HIS A 143 8.73 -11.05 -0.19
CA HIS A 143 7.47 -10.36 0.09
C HIS A 143 6.46 -11.23 0.83
N THR A 144 6.38 -12.53 0.52
CA THR A 144 5.46 -13.47 1.21
C THR A 144 6.04 -14.05 2.48
N THR A 145 7.38 -14.08 2.61
CA THR A 145 8.11 -14.77 3.70
C THR A 145 7.72 -16.24 3.84
N THR A 146 7.33 -16.89 2.73
CA THR A 146 7.00 -18.32 2.65
C THR A 146 7.94 -19.04 1.68
N HIS A 147 7.93 -20.38 1.71
CA HIS A 147 8.69 -21.22 0.79
C HIS A 147 7.86 -21.68 -0.42
N MET A 148 6.65 -21.17 -0.60
CA MET A 148 5.78 -21.49 -1.73
C MET A 148 6.45 -21.09 -3.05
N ASN A 149 6.40 -21.98 -4.05
CA ASN A 149 6.84 -21.65 -5.39
C ASN A 149 5.74 -20.89 -6.16
N ALA A 150 6.10 -20.30 -7.30
CA ALA A 150 5.19 -19.48 -8.10
C ALA A 150 3.95 -20.24 -8.59
N MET A 151 4.09 -21.53 -8.94
CA MET A 151 2.95 -22.33 -9.38
C MET A 151 1.99 -22.71 -8.26
N GLU A 152 2.49 -22.94 -7.06
CA GLU A 152 1.64 -23.15 -5.89
C GLU A 152 0.82 -21.90 -5.59
N ILE A 153 1.47 -20.72 -5.57
CA ILE A 153 0.80 -19.42 -5.37
C ILE A 153 -0.23 -19.17 -6.47
N HIS A 154 0.10 -19.45 -7.73
CA HIS A 154 -0.82 -19.29 -8.85
C HIS A 154 -2.09 -20.14 -8.69
N LYS A 155 -1.94 -21.41 -8.32
CA LYS A 155 -3.07 -22.32 -8.08
C LYS A 155 -3.93 -21.88 -6.90
N ILE A 156 -3.31 -21.43 -5.80
CA ILE A 156 -4.02 -20.82 -4.68
C ILE A 156 -4.85 -19.62 -5.16
N GLY A 157 -4.25 -18.74 -5.95
CA GLY A 157 -4.94 -17.60 -6.54
C GLY A 157 -6.15 -17.99 -7.37
N GLN A 158 -6.01 -18.99 -8.26
CA GLN A 158 -7.12 -19.50 -9.07
C GLN A 158 -8.26 -20.08 -8.22
N SER A 159 -7.91 -20.83 -7.16
CA SER A 159 -8.89 -21.41 -6.25
C SER A 159 -9.65 -20.33 -5.48
N GLU A 160 -8.95 -19.30 -4.99
CA GLU A 160 -9.57 -18.16 -4.28
C GLU A 160 -10.45 -17.33 -5.23
N VAL A 161 -10.01 -17.05 -6.44
CA VAL A 161 -10.84 -16.36 -7.46
C VAL A 161 -12.15 -17.13 -7.70
N ALA A 162 -12.09 -18.46 -7.86
CA ALA A 162 -13.28 -19.28 -8.06
C ALA A 162 -14.21 -19.25 -6.82
N ARG A 163 -13.65 -19.34 -5.62
CA ARG A 163 -14.40 -19.29 -4.35
C ARG A 163 -15.13 -17.96 -4.20
N ILE A 164 -14.41 -16.84 -4.35
CA ILE A 164 -14.95 -15.51 -4.18
C ILE A 164 -15.98 -15.21 -5.27
N ARG A 165 -15.72 -15.62 -6.52
CA ARG A 165 -16.68 -15.47 -7.61
C ARG A 165 -18.03 -16.11 -7.30
N LYS A 166 -18.02 -17.30 -6.70
CA LYS A 166 -19.24 -17.97 -6.26
C LYS A 166 -20.00 -17.16 -5.21
N GLN A 167 -19.31 -16.55 -4.25
CA GLN A 167 -19.92 -15.70 -3.23
C GLN A 167 -20.49 -14.40 -3.83
N MET A 168 -19.77 -13.78 -4.77
CA MET A 168 -20.27 -12.60 -5.50
C MET A 168 -21.55 -12.92 -6.28
N GLN A 169 -21.63 -14.09 -6.92
CA GLN A 169 -22.84 -14.55 -7.62
C GLN A 169 -24.02 -14.76 -6.66
N GLN A 170 -23.76 -15.21 -5.42
CA GLN A 170 -24.82 -15.31 -4.41
C GLN A 170 -25.38 -13.93 -4.06
N VAL A 171 -24.51 -12.92 -3.88
CA VAL A 171 -24.97 -11.54 -3.62
C VAL A 171 -25.78 -10.99 -4.79
N ILE A 172 -25.36 -11.23 -6.04
CA ILE A 172 -26.12 -10.81 -7.24
C ILE A 172 -27.53 -11.43 -7.23
N SER A 173 -27.64 -12.71 -6.86
CA SER A 173 -28.92 -13.38 -6.74
C SER A 173 -29.78 -12.84 -5.62
N GLU A 174 -29.19 -12.44 -4.48
CA GLU A 174 -29.90 -11.85 -3.32
C GLU A 174 -30.50 -10.47 -3.63
N VAL A 175 -29.83 -9.67 -4.48
CA VAL A 175 -30.37 -8.36 -4.91
C VAL A 175 -31.34 -8.49 -6.10
N GLU A 176 -31.65 -9.71 -6.52
CA GLU A 176 -32.58 -10.00 -7.62
C GLU A 176 -32.23 -9.24 -8.92
N PHE A 177 -30.93 -9.06 -9.20
CA PHE A 177 -30.48 -8.35 -10.39
C PHE A 177 -30.73 -9.18 -11.65
N GLU A 178 -31.44 -8.59 -12.62
CA GLU A 178 -31.69 -9.20 -13.93
C GLU A 178 -30.50 -9.01 -14.87
N GLY A 179 -29.59 -9.97 -14.91
CA GLY A 179 -28.42 -9.94 -15.77
C GLY A 179 -27.32 -10.91 -15.32
N ASP A 180 -26.29 -11.01 -16.13
CA ASP A 180 -25.10 -11.78 -15.77
C ASP A 180 -24.13 -10.94 -14.90
N PHE A 181 -23.01 -11.54 -14.53
CA PHE A 181 -21.98 -10.88 -13.72
C PHE A 181 -21.42 -9.62 -14.41
N ALA A 182 -21.21 -9.65 -15.72
CA ALA A 182 -20.66 -8.51 -16.44
C ALA A 182 -21.65 -7.34 -16.45
N ALA A 183 -22.92 -7.62 -16.64
CA ALA A 183 -23.99 -6.61 -16.55
C ALA A 183 -24.11 -6.01 -15.15
N PHE A 184 -23.93 -6.83 -14.10
CA PHE A 184 -23.93 -6.33 -12.73
C PHE A 184 -22.73 -5.42 -12.44
N ILE A 185 -21.54 -5.80 -12.89
CA ILE A 185 -20.35 -4.96 -12.77
C ILE A 185 -20.53 -3.61 -13.49
N GLU A 186 -21.13 -3.63 -14.68
CA GLU A 186 -21.40 -2.40 -15.43
C GLU A 186 -22.45 -1.52 -14.71
N HIS A 187 -23.49 -2.13 -14.14
CA HIS A 187 -24.43 -1.42 -13.29
C HIS A 187 -23.73 -0.73 -12.11
N LEU A 188 -22.86 -1.45 -11.39
CA LEU A 188 -22.11 -0.87 -10.27
C LEU A 188 -21.21 0.30 -10.69
N ARG A 189 -20.62 0.24 -11.89
CA ARG A 189 -19.73 1.30 -12.41
C ARG A 189 -20.47 2.54 -12.89
N THR A 190 -21.71 2.39 -13.35
CA THR A 190 -22.45 3.45 -14.06
C THR A 190 -23.58 4.09 -13.25
N ASP A 191 -24.15 3.38 -12.27
CA ASP A 191 -25.22 3.93 -11.44
C ASP A 191 -24.66 4.95 -10.44
N SER A 192 -25.08 6.20 -10.60
CA SER A 192 -24.63 7.33 -9.77
C SER A 192 -24.98 7.19 -8.29
N SER A 193 -25.98 6.37 -7.93
CA SER A 193 -26.36 6.14 -6.53
C SER A 193 -25.23 5.52 -5.69
N PHE A 194 -24.28 4.85 -6.34
CA PHE A 194 -23.12 4.24 -5.67
C PHE A 194 -21.98 5.23 -5.40
N TYR A 195 -22.09 6.48 -5.77
CA TYR A 195 -20.99 7.44 -5.66
C TYR A 195 -21.40 8.67 -4.86
N HIS A 196 -20.42 9.34 -4.28
CA HIS A 196 -20.58 10.66 -3.71
C HIS A 196 -20.26 11.72 -4.77
N ASP A 197 -21.01 12.84 -4.73
CA ASP A 197 -20.76 14.01 -5.58
C ASP A 197 -19.89 15.06 -4.86
N ASP A 198 -19.79 14.99 -3.54
CA ASP A 198 -19.02 15.91 -2.70
C ASP A 198 -17.87 15.17 -2.00
N PRO A 199 -16.61 15.63 -2.16
CA PRO A 199 -15.45 15.09 -1.45
C PRO A 199 -15.59 15.08 0.07
N GLU A 200 -16.28 16.06 0.66
CA GLU A 200 -16.45 16.08 2.12
C GLU A 200 -17.47 15.06 2.60
N GLU A 201 -18.47 14.72 1.81
CA GLU A 201 -19.39 13.62 2.12
C GLU A 201 -18.68 12.26 2.11
N LEU A 202 -17.78 12.01 1.15
CA LEU A 202 -16.93 10.83 1.15
C LEU A 202 -16.10 10.75 2.45
N LEU A 203 -15.47 11.85 2.85
CA LEU A 203 -14.68 11.89 4.09
C LEU A 203 -15.53 11.71 5.35
N ARG A 204 -16.76 12.27 5.39
CA ARG A 204 -17.71 12.05 6.48
C ARG A 204 -18.10 10.58 6.59
N GLY A 205 -18.38 9.93 5.45
CA GLY A 205 -18.68 8.50 5.41
C GLY A 205 -17.56 7.66 6.01
N TYR A 206 -16.30 7.91 5.65
CA TYR A 206 -15.17 7.22 6.26
C TYR A 206 -15.05 7.50 7.77
N ARG A 207 -15.24 8.75 8.23
CA ARG A 207 -15.22 9.09 9.66
C ARG A 207 -16.31 8.37 10.44
N ASP A 208 -17.51 8.24 9.87
CA ASP A 208 -18.63 7.49 10.48
C ASP A 208 -18.28 6.01 10.59
N ILE A 209 -17.83 5.38 9.51
CA ILE A 209 -17.42 3.97 9.51
C ILE A 209 -16.33 3.72 10.56
N CYS A 210 -15.28 4.54 10.57
CA CYS A 210 -14.21 4.44 11.56
C CYS A 210 -14.75 4.55 12.99
N LYS A 211 -15.68 5.47 13.25
CA LYS A 211 -16.23 5.66 14.59
C LYS A 211 -17.12 4.51 15.03
N ARG A 212 -17.88 3.92 14.12
CA ARG A 212 -18.64 2.68 14.41
C ARG A 212 -17.70 1.52 14.67
N ALA A 213 -16.60 1.40 13.92
CA ALA A 213 -15.59 0.36 14.10
C ALA A 213 -14.88 0.46 15.45
N ASP A 214 -14.52 1.68 15.91
CA ASP A 214 -13.93 1.90 17.24
C ASP A 214 -14.75 1.26 18.36
N ALA A 215 -16.08 1.38 18.31
CA ALA A 215 -16.99 0.85 19.33
C ALA A 215 -16.98 -0.69 19.39
N MET A 216 -16.61 -1.36 18.30
CA MET A 216 -16.60 -2.82 18.20
C MET A 216 -15.26 -3.45 18.60
N LEU A 217 -14.18 -2.68 18.66
CA LEU A 217 -12.83 -3.20 18.95
C LEU A 217 -12.75 -4.02 20.26
N PRO A 218 -13.38 -3.61 21.38
CA PRO A 218 -13.31 -4.38 22.63
C PRO A 218 -13.90 -5.81 22.54
N HIS A 219 -14.71 -6.09 21.51
CA HIS A 219 -15.23 -7.45 21.26
C HIS A 219 -14.21 -8.38 20.60
N LEU A 220 -13.22 -7.80 19.92
CA LEU A 220 -12.22 -8.55 19.13
C LEU A 220 -10.80 -8.44 19.67
N PHE A 221 -10.51 -7.47 20.53
CA PHE A 221 -9.17 -7.19 21.05
C PHE A 221 -9.19 -6.95 22.56
N GLY A 222 -8.22 -7.49 23.27
CA GLY A 222 -7.97 -7.20 24.69
C GLY A 222 -7.09 -5.97 24.89
N ARG A 223 -6.21 -5.69 23.89
CA ARG A 223 -5.33 -4.51 23.88
C ARG A 223 -5.72 -3.56 22.76
N LEU A 224 -5.88 -2.29 23.09
CA LEU A 224 -6.18 -1.23 22.13
C LEU A 224 -5.03 -0.21 22.13
N PRO A 225 -4.70 0.40 20.95
CA PRO A 225 -3.65 1.41 20.87
C PRO A 225 -4.05 2.69 21.63
N ARG A 226 -3.05 3.35 22.24
CA ARG A 226 -3.20 4.66 22.87
C ARG A 226 -3.18 5.81 21.85
N ALA A 227 -2.46 5.59 20.74
CA ALA A 227 -2.34 6.60 19.70
C ALA A 227 -3.70 6.82 19.00
N PRO A 228 -4.20 8.06 18.93
CA PRO A 228 -5.40 8.36 18.14
C PRO A 228 -5.10 8.35 16.65
N TYR A 229 -6.16 8.34 15.83
CA TYR A 229 -6.08 8.53 14.39
C TYR A 229 -7.19 9.44 13.88
N GLY A 230 -7.05 9.89 12.66
CA GLY A 230 -8.06 10.68 11.96
C GLY A 230 -8.13 10.34 10.47
N VAL A 231 -9.16 10.86 9.80
CA VAL A 231 -9.38 10.72 8.35
C VAL A 231 -9.22 12.07 7.69
N ARG A 232 -8.42 12.14 6.62
CA ARG A 232 -8.25 13.34 5.81
C ARG A 232 -7.99 13.00 4.33
N LYS A 233 -8.15 14.00 3.47
CA LYS A 233 -7.87 13.81 2.05
C LYS A 233 -6.37 13.66 1.76
N ILE A 234 -6.04 12.90 0.72
CA ILE A 234 -4.72 12.92 0.11
C ILE A 234 -4.47 14.34 -0.44
N PRO A 235 -3.26 14.92 -0.29
CA PRO A 235 -2.95 16.23 -0.83
C PRO A 235 -3.23 16.33 -2.33
N ASP A 236 -3.79 17.44 -2.80
CA ASP A 236 -4.28 17.60 -4.17
C ASP A 236 -3.19 17.38 -5.23
N PHE A 237 -1.94 17.71 -4.95
CA PHE A 237 -0.81 17.51 -5.86
C PHE A 237 -0.40 16.02 -5.99
N GLU A 238 -0.75 15.20 -5.00
CA GLU A 238 -0.42 13.77 -4.93
C GLU A 238 -1.60 12.91 -5.42
N ALA A 239 -2.83 13.34 -5.14
CA ALA A 239 -4.07 12.59 -5.34
C ALA A 239 -4.27 12.01 -6.75
N PRO A 240 -3.97 12.71 -7.87
CA PRO A 240 -4.17 12.17 -9.22
C PRO A 240 -3.35 10.92 -9.56
N ARG A 241 -2.23 10.71 -8.85
CA ARG A 241 -1.30 9.59 -9.06
C ARG A 241 -1.21 8.65 -7.85
N SER A 242 -2.06 8.87 -6.85
CA SER A 242 -2.09 8.07 -5.62
C SER A 242 -3.12 6.94 -5.73
N THR A 243 -2.94 5.93 -4.90
CA THR A 243 -3.92 4.86 -4.68
C THR A 243 -5.24 5.38 -4.12
N THR A 244 -6.22 4.50 -3.94
CA THR A 244 -7.53 4.85 -3.35
C THR A 244 -7.41 5.40 -1.94
N ALA A 245 -6.48 4.87 -1.15
CA ALA A 245 -6.17 5.34 0.20
C ALA A 245 -4.80 4.81 0.65
N TYR A 246 -4.33 5.34 1.77
CA TYR A 246 -3.23 4.76 2.53
C TYR A 246 -3.26 5.24 3.98
N TYR A 247 -2.72 4.42 4.89
CA TYR A 247 -2.53 4.81 6.27
C TYR A 247 -1.09 5.29 6.52
N ARG A 248 -0.96 6.37 7.30
CA ARG A 248 0.34 6.86 7.81
C ARG A 248 0.34 6.74 9.34
N PRO A 249 1.24 5.94 9.93
CA PRO A 249 1.30 5.77 11.37
C PRO A 249 1.70 7.06 12.11
N ALA A 250 1.25 7.17 13.34
CA ALA A 250 1.72 8.19 14.28
C ALA A 250 3.24 8.08 14.45
N PRO A 251 3.95 9.22 14.60
CA PRO A 251 5.36 9.17 14.98
C PRO A 251 5.51 8.60 16.40
N PRO A 252 6.66 7.93 16.70
CA PRO A 252 6.86 7.29 18.02
C PRO A 252 6.83 8.25 19.21
N ASP A 253 7.07 9.53 18.98
CA ASP A 253 7.05 10.57 20.02
C ASP A 253 5.63 11.05 20.41
N GLY A 254 4.59 10.54 19.73
CA GLY A 254 3.20 10.89 19.97
C GLY A 254 2.83 12.33 19.61
N SER A 255 3.69 13.07 18.89
CA SER A 255 3.47 14.47 18.51
C SER A 255 2.33 14.69 17.53
N GLN A 256 1.92 13.64 16.82
CA GLN A 256 0.84 13.66 15.84
C GLN A 256 0.04 12.35 15.90
N PRO A 257 -1.25 12.37 15.51
CA PRO A 257 -2.04 11.14 15.36
C PRO A 257 -1.61 10.34 14.13
N GLY A 258 -2.06 9.10 14.04
CA GLY A 258 -2.09 8.37 12.78
C GLY A 258 -3.10 8.96 11.80
N TRP A 259 -2.89 8.77 10.51
CA TRP A 259 -3.78 9.32 9.49
C TRP A 259 -4.17 8.29 8.44
N PHE A 260 -5.45 8.07 8.33
CA PHE A 260 -6.07 7.47 7.15
C PHE A 260 -6.24 8.55 6.08
N TYR A 261 -5.50 8.45 4.98
CA TYR A 261 -5.60 9.35 3.84
C TYR A 261 -6.52 8.74 2.78
N ALA A 262 -7.65 9.38 2.52
CA ALA A 262 -8.58 8.98 1.48
C ALA A 262 -8.40 9.85 0.22
N ASN A 263 -8.41 9.22 -0.94
CA ASN A 263 -8.28 9.90 -2.22
C ASN A 263 -9.64 10.46 -2.64
N THR A 264 -9.75 11.79 -2.66
CA THR A 264 -10.94 12.51 -3.09
C THR A 264 -10.89 12.97 -4.55
N HIS A 265 -9.82 12.64 -5.26
CA HIS A 265 -9.71 12.89 -6.69
C HIS A 265 -10.51 11.83 -7.45
N ASP A 266 -11.31 12.25 -8.43
CA ASP A 266 -12.16 11.36 -9.23
C ASP A 266 -13.11 10.49 -8.38
N LEU A 267 -14.14 11.11 -7.83
CA LEU A 267 -15.12 10.46 -6.95
C LEU A 267 -15.85 9.29 -7.60
N LYS A 268 -15.98 9.27 -8.94
CA LYS A 268 -16.57 8.16 -9.69
C LYS A 268 -15.72 6.87 -9.66
N SER A 269 -14.48 6.96 -9.19
CA SER A 269 -13.63 5.81 -8.92
C SER A 269 -13.64 5.43 -7.43
N ARG A 270 -14.57 5.94 -6.62
CA ARG A 270 -14.65 5.77 -5.17
C ARG A 270 -16.06 5.36 -4.75
N PRO A 271 -16.47 4.14 -5.10
CA PRO A 271 -17.85 3.71 -4.83
C PRO A 271 -18.11 3.54 -3.33
N ARG A 272 -19.33 3.87 -2.92
CA ARG A 272 -19.78 3.80 -1.54
C ARG A 272 -19.76 2.37 -0.98
N TYR A 273 -20.02 1.37 -1.83
CA TYR A 273 -20.05 -0.03 -1.42
C TYR A 273 -18.68 -0.60 -1.03
N GLU A 274 -17.56 0.05 -1.40
CA GLU A 274 -16.21 -0.36 -1.00
C GLU A 274 -15.72 0.33 0.29
N MET A 275 -16.45 1.34 0.78
CA MET A 275 -15.97 2.20 1.86
C MET A 275 -15.77 1.47 3.18
N GLU A 276 -16.65 0.53 3.53
CA GLU A 276 -16.54 -0.23 4.78
C GLU A 276 -15.27 -1.09 4.76
N ALA A 277 -15.04 -1.86 3.71
CA ALA A 277 -13.85 -2.69 3.57
C ALA A 277 -12.54 -1.87 3.63
N LEU A 278 -12.49 -0.76 2.89
CA LEU A 278 -11.31 0.11 2.86
C LEU A 278 -11.05 0.77 4.23
N ALA A 279 -12.08 1.22 4.93
CA ALA A 279 -11.93 1.81 6.26
C ALA A 279 -11.43 0.79 7.30
N LEU A 280 -11.92 -0.46 7.24
CA LEU A 280 -11.45 -1.53 8.12
C LEU A 280 -10.01 -1.93 7.81
N HIS A 281 -9.56 -1.84 6.56
CA HIS A 281 -8.19 -2.09 6.15
C HIS A 281 -7.22 -0.99 6.64
N GLU A 282 -7.52 0.27 6.35
CA GLU A 282 -6.61 1.39 6.59
C GLU A 282 -6.65 1.89 8.05
N ALA A 283 -7.84 1.89 8.67
CA ALA A 283 -8.02 2.37 10.02
C ALA A 283 -8.05 1.22 11.04
N VAL A 284 -9.20 0.92 11.61
CA VAL A 284 -9.37 -0.12 12.63
C VAL A 284 -10.39 -1.16 12.16
N PRO A 285 -10.08 -2.44 12.37
CA PRO A 285 -8.95 -3.04 13.09
C PRO A 285 -7.66 -3.21 12.28
N GLY A 286 -7.57 -2.62 11.07
CA GLY A 286 -6.46 -2.80 10.13
C GLY A 286 -5.16 -2.08 10.50
N HIS A 287 -4.61 -1.34 9.54
CA HIS A 287 -3.28 -0.76 9.65
C HIS A 287 -3.07 0.16 10.85
N HIS A 288 -4.07 1.00 11.20
CA HIS A 288 -3.91 1.85 12.38
C HIS A 288 -3.71 1.02 13.65
N LEU A 289 -4.61 0.07 13.93
CA LEU A 289 -4.52 -0.73 15.14
C LEU A 289 -3.19 -1.50 15.20
N GLN A 290 -2.82 -2.20 14.14
CA GLN A 290 -1.60 -3.00 14.08
C GLN A 290 -0.33 -2.15 14.28
N LEU A 291 -0.19 -1.07 13.50
CA LEU A 291 1.03 -0.26 13.50
C LEU A 291 1.15 0.61 14.75
N ALA A 292 0.02 1.06 15.32
CA ALA A 292 0.03 1.80 16.56
C ALA A 292 0.42 0.89 17.75
N LEU A 293 -0.12 -0.32 17.84
CA LEU A 293 0.31 -1.30 18.84
C LEU A 293 1.79 -1.64 18.70
N GLN A 294 2.29 -1.84 17.48
CA GLN A 294 3.72 -2.09 17.24
C GLN A 294 4.60 -0.93 17.70
N ASN A 295 4.18 0.31 17.47
CA ASN A 295 4.93 1.51 17.90
C ASN A 295 4.96 1.68 19.43
N GLU A 296 4.02 1.06 20.15
CA GLU A 296 3.93 1.08 21.62
C GLU A 296 4.73 -0.04 22.31
N LEU A 297 5.42 -0.90 21.54
CA LEU A 297 6.24 -1.98 22.10
C LEU A 297 7.58 -1.42 22.60
N GLU A 298 7.76 -1.43 23.94
CA GLU A 298 8.92 -0.80 24.59
C GLU A 298 10.20 -1.67 24.55
N ASN A 299 10.05 -2.99 24.44
CA ASN A 299 11.17 -3.95 24.59
C ASN A 299 11.73 -4.48 23.26
N LEU A 300 11.29 -3.94 22.12
CA LEU A 300 11.83 -4.37 20.83
C LEU A 300 13.15 -3.67 20.50
N PRO A 301 14.14 -4.39 19.97
CA PRO A 301 15.33 -3.76 19.40
C PRO A 301 14.92 -2.75 18.31
N ARG A 302 15.62 -1.61 18.25
CA ARG A 302 15.28 -0.50 17.35
C ARG A 302 15.12 -0.93 15.88
N TRP A 303 15.90 -1.90 15.41
CA TRP A 303 15.76 -2.40 14.05
C TRP A 303 14.41 -3.11 13.82
N ARG A 304 13.84 -3.77 14.83
CA ARG A 304 12.53 -4.40 14.72
C ARG A 304 11.37 -3.41 14.65
N THR A 305 11.47 -2.26 15.32
CA THR A 305 10.43 -1.21 15.24
C THR A 305 10.35 -0.56 13.86
N THR A 306 11.42 -0.66 13.07
CA THR A 306 11.51 -0.07 11.72
C THR A 306 11.44 -1.10 10.59
N THR A 307 11.47 -2.39 10.91
CA THR A 307 11.36 -3.47 9.92
C THR A 307 9.90 -3.86 9.73
N HIS A 308 9.47 -3.89 8.48
CA HIS A 308 8.11 -4.30 8.10
C HIS A 308 8.19 -5.49 7.15
N PHE A 309 7.42 -6.53 7.46
CA PHE A 309 7.23 -7.68 6.58
C PHE A 309 5.88 -7.50 5.86
N THR A 310 5.94 -7.33 4.55
CA THR A 310 4.76 -6.97 3.75
C THR A 310 3.61 -7.94 3.96
N ALA A 311 3.87 -9.25 3.96
CA ALA A 311 2.82 -10.25 4.15
C ALA A 311 2.18 -10.21 5.54
N TYR A 312 2.93 -9.87 6.58
CA TYR A 312 2.36 -9.67 7.92
C TYR A 312 1.47 -8.43 7.96
N THR A 313 1.94 -7.31 7.40
CA THR A 313 1.22 -6.04 7.47
C THR A 313 -0.01 -6.03 6.56
N GLU A 314 0.15 -6.40 5.31
CA GLU A 314 -0.93 -6.40 4.32
C GLU A 314 -1.90 -7.58 4.50
N GLY A 315 -1.35 -8.74 4.94
CA GLY A 315 -2.18 -9.89 5.31
C GLY A 315 -3.09 -9.58 6.48
N TRP A 316 -2.60 -8.83 7.47
CA TRP A 316 -3.43 -8.32 8.56
C TRP A 316 -4.50 -7.34 8.06
N GLY A 317 -4.13 -6.37 7.20
CA GLY A 317 -5.08 -5.44 6.63
C GLY A 317 -6.23 -6.15 5.90
N LEU A 318 -5.91 -7.13 5.06
CA LEU A 318 -6.92 -7.91 4.35
C LEU A 318 -7.74 -8.82 5.28
N TYR A 319 -7.11 -9.44 6.27
CA TYR A 319 -7.80 -10.20 7.31
C TYR A 319 -8.77 -9.31 8.11
N SER A 320 -8.38 -8.06 8.38
CA SER A 320 -9.21 -7.07 9.09
C SER A 320 -10.50 -6.73 8.33
N GLU A 321 -10.46 -6.71 7.00
CA GLU A 321 -11.66 -6.56 6.17
C GLU A 321 -12.67 -7.69 6.46
N SER A 322 -12.20 -8.93 6.63
CA SER A 322 -13.07 -10.08 6.93
C SER A 322 -13.71 -10.03 8.33
N LEU A 323 -13.14 -9.28 9.27
CA LEU A 323 -13.73 -9.08 10.60
C LEU A 323 -14.96 -8.18 10.60
N GLY A 324 -15.20 -7.45 9.51
CA GLY A 324 -16.30 -6.51 9.38
C GLY A 324 -17.66 -7.13 9.64
N GLU A 325 -17.92 -8.36 9.22
CA GLU A 325 -19.16 -9.06 9.49
C GLU A 325 -19.40 -9.24 11.01
N ALA A 326 -18.39 -9.68 11.75
CA ALA A 326 -18.44 -9.80 13.21
C ALA A 326 -18.57 -8.45 13.93
N MET A 327 -18.19 -7.36 13.26
CA MET A 327 -18.33 -5.98 13.76
C MET A 327 -19.65 -5.32 13.35
N GLY A 328 -20.56 -6.03 12.65
CA GLY A 328 -21.86 -5.53 12.21
C GLY A 328 -21.81 -4.67 10.95
N PHE A 329 -20.72 -4.74 10.17
CA PHE A 329 -20.61 -4.17 8.81
C PHE A 329 -21.14 -5.14 7.76
N TYR A 330 -21.19 -4.71 6.51
CA TYR A 330 -21.63 -5.50 5.35
C TYR A 330 -23.10 -5.98 5.43
N GLN A 331 -23.96 -5.23 6.13
CA GLN A 331 -25.37 -5.55 6.27
C GLN A 331 -26.16 -5.28 4.97
N ASP A 332 -25.71 -4.33 4.18
CA ASP A 332 -26.19 -4.10 2.83
C ASP A 332 -25.52 -5.07 1.84
N PRO A 333 -26.26 -5.78 0.97
CA PRO A 333 -25.67 -6.67 -0.03
C PRO A 333 -24.62 -6.02 -0.92
N TYR A 334 -24.78 -4.75 -1.28
CA TYR A 334 -23.80 -4.03 -2.06
C TYR A 334 -22.50 -3.79 -1.28
N SER A 335 -22.58 -3.45 0.01
CA SER A 335 -21.40 -3.34 0.86
C SER A 335 -20.68 -4.69 1.02
N ARG A 336 -21.43 -5.80 1.15
CA ARG A 336 -20.85 -7.14 1.14
C ARG A 336 -20.21 -7.48 -0.20
N PHE A 337 -20.81 -7.09 -1.33
CA PHE A 337 -20.18 -7.21 -2.65
C PHE A 337 -18.89 -6.38 -2.74
N GLY A 338 -18.85 -5.20 -2.12
CA GLY A 338 -17.67 -4.34 -2.02
C GLY A 338 -16.51 -5.01 -1.29
N GLN A 339 -16.78 -5.65 -0.15
CA GLN A 339 -15.78 -6.46 0.58
C GLN A 339 -15.26 -7.61 -0.31
N LEU A 340 -16.16 -8.36 -0.96
CA LEU A 340 -15.79 -9.42 -1.88
C LEU A 340 -14.99 -8.90 -3.10
N SER A 341 -15.27 -7.68 -3.58
CA SER A 341 -14.51 -7.04 -4.65
C SER A 341 -13.07 -6.75 -4.23
N TYR A 342 -12.87 -6.30 -3.00
CA TYR A 342 -11.55 -6.07 -2.43
C TYR A 342 -10.79 -7.40 -2.22
N GLU A 343 -11.44 -8.42 -1.72
CA GLU A 343 -10.87 -9.75 -1.58
C GLU A 343 -10.51 -10.37 -2.94
N MET A 344 -11.43 -10.26 -3.93
CA MET A 344 -11.21 -10.70 -5.31
C MET A 344 -9.98 -10.03 -5.92
N TRP A 345 -9.86 -8.71 -5.76
CA TRP A 345 -8.70 -7.99 -6.26
C TRP A 345 -7.40 -8.59 -5.71
N ARG A 346 -7.33 -8.90 -4.41
CA ARG A 346 -6.13 -9.48 -3.78
C ARG A 346 -5.90 -10.93 -4.20
N ALA A 347 -6.95 -11.70 -4.46
CA ALA A 347 -6.84 -13.04 -5.04
C ALA A 347 -6.31 -13.00 -6.49
N LEU A 348 -6.81 -12.07 -7.30
CA LEU A 348 -6.34 -11.86 -8.68
C LEU A 348 -4.86 -11.47 -8.73
N ARG A 349 -4.34 -10.76 -7.72
CA ARG A 349 -2.90 -10.45 -7.63
C ARG A 349 -2.04 -11.71 -7.63
N LEU A 350 -2.47 -12.79 -6.96
CA LEU A 350 -1.74 -14.06 -6.97
C LEU A 350 -1.67 -14.66 -8.38
N VAL A 351 -2.75 -14.57 -9.14
CA VAL A 351 -2.85 -15.10 -10.50
C VAL A 351 -2.06 -14.24 -11.49
N VAL A 352 -2.21 -12.92 -11.40
CA VAL A 352 -1.65 -11.98 -12.38
C VAL A 352 -0.15 -11.78 -12.18
N ASP A 353 0.33 -11.59 -10.97
CA ASP A 353 1.76 -11.42 -10.69
C ASP A 353 2.57 -12.66 -11.10
N THR A 354 2.11 -13.85 -10.71
CA THR A 354 2.71 -15.12 -11.15
C THR A 354 2.54 -15.38 -12.64
N GLY A 355 1.39 -14.98 -13.21
CA GLY A 355 1.11 -15.05 -14.64
C GLY A 355 2.12 -14.25 -15.46
N ILE A 356 2.37 -13.00 -15.06
CA ILE A 356 3.35 -12.12 -15.72
C ILE A 356 4.78 -12.69 -15.53
N HIS A 357 5.21 -12.86 -14.29
CA HIS A 357 6.62 -13.05 -13.97
C HIS A 357 7.14 -14.49 -14.09
N HIS A 358 6.25 -15.48 -13.96
CA HIS A 358 6.60 -16.90 -14.04
C HIS A 358 6.08 -17.57 -15.31
N LEU A 359 4.85 -17.23 -15.76
CA LEU A 359 4.24 -17.83 -16.95
C LEU A 359 4.45 -17.00 -18.24
N GLY A 360 5.00 -15.80 -18.14
CA GLY A 360 5.32 -14.93 -19.27
C GLY A 360 4.10 -14.27 -19.92
N TRP A 361 3.03 -14.02 -19.15
CA TRP A 361 1.85 -13.34 -19.68
C TRP A 361 2.18 -11.93 -20.19
N SER A 362 1.50 -11.54 -21.25
CA SER A 362 1.51 -10.18 -21.73
C SER A 362 0.75 -9.26 -20.75
N ARG A 363 1.04 -7.96 -20.82
CA ARG A 363 0.29 -6.93 -20.08
C ARG A 363 -1.22 -7.02 -20.36
N GLN A 364 -1.61 -7.24 -21.62
CA GLN A 364 -3.01 -7.33 -21.99
C GLN A 364 -3.69 -8.56 -21.38
N GLN A 365 -3.06 -9.72 -21.40
CA GLN A 365 -3.61 -10.92 -20.73
C GLN A 365 -3.86 -10.67 -19.24
N ALA A 366 -2.94 -9.99 -18.56
CA ALA A 366 -3.10 -9.62 -17.16
C ALA A 366 -4.30 -8.67 -16.94
N ILE A 367 -4.45 -7.66 -17.81
CA ILE A 367 -5.58 -6.72 -17.79
C ILE A 367 -6.90 -7.46 -18.03
N ASP A 368 -6.97 -8.33 -19.04
CA ASP A 368 -8.19 -9.06 -19.40
C ASP A 368 -8.69 -9.92 -18.23
N VAL A 369 -7.79 -10.67 -17.58
CA VAL A 369 -8.13 -11.48 -16.40
C VAL A 369 -8.70 -10.63 -15.26
N MET A 370 -8.15 -9.43 -15.02
CA MET A 370 -8.67 -8.53 -14.00
C MET A 370 -10.02 -7.91 -14.39
N LEU A 371 -10.21 -7.56 -15.67
CA LEU A 371 -11.48 -7.01 -16.18
C LEU A 371 -12.63 -8.00 -16.07
N GLU A 372 -12.37 -9.27 -16.39
CA GLU A 372 -13.37 -10.34 -16.35
C GLU A 372 -13.83 -10.68 -14.92
N ASN A 373 -13.01 -10.40 -13.92
CA ASN A 373 -13.24 -10.89 -12.56
C ASN A 373 -13.42 -9.82 -11.51
N SER A 374 -13.32 -8.52 -11.84
CA SER A 374 -13.41 -7.44 -10.84
C SER A 374 -14.28 -6.28 -11.29
N ALA A 375 -14.80 -5.52 -10.30
CA ALA A 375 -15.52 -4.27 -10.52
C ALA A 375 -14.59 -3.05 -10.67
N LEU A 376 -13.28 -3.22 -10.60
CA LEU A 376 -12.32 -2.13 -10.71
C LEU A 376 -12.46 -1.38 -12.03
N SER A 377 -12.21 -0.08 -12.01
CA SER A 377 -12.17 0.71 -13.23
C SER A 377 -10.98 0.30 -14.12
N ILE A 378 -11.13 0.42 -15.44
CA ILE A 378 -10.08 0.08 -16.41
C ILE A 378 -8.77 0.78 -16.05
N LYS A 379 -8.81 2.09 -15.75
CA LYS A 379 -7.65 2.88 -15.36
C LYS A 379 -6.95 2.35 -14.10
N ASN A 380 -7.73 1.87 -13.12
CA ASN A 380 -7.16 1.27 -11.92
C ASN A 380 -6.48 -0.07 -12.24
N ILE A 381 -7.10 -0.90 -13.06
CA ILE A 381 -6.53 -2.18 -13.50
C ILE A 381 -5.21 -1.96 -14.25
N GLU A 382 -5.15 -1.04 -15.21
CA GLU A 382 -3.93 -0.70 -15.95
C GLU A 382 -2.82 -0.26 -15.00
N SER A 383 -3.11 0.66 -14.07
CA SER A 383 -2.13 1.14 -13.08
C SER A 383 -1.64 0.03 -12.16
N GLU A 384 -2.53 -0.89 -11.77
CA GLU A 384 -2.16 -2.02 -10.92
C GLU A 384 -1.31 -3.05 -11.66
N VAL A 385 -1.65 -3.38 -12.91
CA VAL A 385 -0.84 -4.29 -13.74
C VAL A 385 0.56 -3.71 -13.95
N ASP A 386 0.68 -2.42 -14.25
CA ASP A 386 1.97 -1.74 -14.39
C ASP A 386 2.76 -1.71 -13.08
N ARG A 387 2.08 -1.61 -11.94
CA ARG A 387 2.68 -1.76 -10.62
C ARG A 387 3.20 -3.17 -10.40
N TYR A 388 2.46 -4.22 -10.77
CA TYR A 388 2.92 -5.60 -10.62
C TYR A 388 4.14 -5.86 -11.51
N ILE A 389 4.14 -5.37 -12.74
CA ILE A 389 5.29 -5.43 -13.65
C ILE A 389 6.52 -4.78 -13.03
N SER A 390 6.36 -3.61 -12.37
CA SER A 390 7.48 -2.85 -11.79
C SER A 390 7.96 -3.40 -10.45
N TRP A 391 7.12 -4.13 -9.73
CA TRP A 391 7.42 -4.59 -8.37
C TRP A 391 7.08 -6.07 -8.15
N PRO A 392 7.85 -6.97 -8.77
CA PRO A 392 7.59 -8.41 -8.78
C PRO A 392 7.40 -9.00 -7.38
N GLY A 393 6.38 -9.80 -7.22
CA GLY A 393 6.12 -10.56 -5.99
C GLY A 393 5.51 -9.75 -4.83
N GLN A 394 5.53 -8.40 -4.88
CA GLN A 394 4.97 -7.59 -3.79
C GLN A 394 3.45 -7.80 -3.65
N ALA A 395 2.76 -7.90 -4.77
CA ALA A 395 1.32 -8.07 -4.80
C ALA A 395 0.84 -9.39 -4.17
N LEU A 396 1.70 -10.41 -4.11
CA LEU A 396 1.39 -11.72 -3.51
C LEU A 396 1.19 -11.66 -2.00
N ALA A 397 1.84 -10.69 -1.34
CA ALA A 397 1.92 -10.61 0.11
C ALA A 397 0.57 -10.51 0.81
N TYR A 398 -0.38 -9.78 0.22
CA TYR A 398 -1.71 -9.51 0.76
C TYR A 398 -2.49 -10.79 1.04
N LYS A 399 -2.81 -11.52 -0.01
CA LYS A 399 -3.67 -12.72 0.08
C LYS A 399 -2.94 -13.87 0.75
N ILE A 400 -1.64 -14.06 0.51
CA ILE A 400 -0.86 -15.09 1.20
C ILE A 400 -0.82 -14.83 2.71
N GLY A 401 -0.61 -13.58 3.12
CA GLY A 401 -0.61 -13.21 4.54
C GLY A 401 -1.96 -13.43 5.20
N GLU A 402 -3.04 -13.01 4.55
CA GLU A 402 -4.41 -13.25 5.04
C GLU A 402 -4.72 -14.73 5.21
N LEU A 403 -4.42 -15.56 4.20
CA LEU A 403 -4.68 -17.00 4.24
C LEU A 403 -3.94 -17.68 5.40
N VAL A 404 -2.69 -17.29 5.67
CA VAL A 404 -1.95 -17.81 6.83
C VAL A 404 -2.64 -17.41 8.14
N ILE A 405 -3.10 -16.18 8.27
CA ILE A 405 -3.80 -15.74 9.50
C ILE A 405 -5.14 -16.49 9.65
N GLN A 406 -5.90 -16.67 8.57
CA GLN A 406 -7.16 -17.41 8.59
C GLN A 406 -6.95 -18.88 8.97
N GLU A 407 -5.92 -19.54 8.42
CA GLU A 407 -5.55 -20.91 8.82
C GLU A 407 -5.27 -20.99 10.32
N LEU A 408 -4.48 -20.06 10.86
CA LEU A 408 -4.16 -20.00 12.28
C LEU A 408 -5.40 -19.80 13.17
N VAL A 409 -6.35 -18.95 12.75
CA VAL A 409 -7.64 -18.79 13.45
C VAL A 409 -8.44 -20.10 13.45
N GLN A 410 -8.51 -20.79 12.31
CA GLN A 410 -9.24 -22.03 12.18
C GLN A 410 -8.61 -23.15 13.02
N ASP A 411 -7.28 -23.25 13.01
CA ASP A 411 -6.53 -24.20 13.84
C ASP A 411 -6.77 -23.94 15.33
N ALA A 412 -6.68 -22.68 15.76
CA ALA A 412 -6.94 -22.31 17.15
C ALA A 412 -8.38 -22.65 17.57
N ARG A 413 -9.37 -22.32 16.74
CA ARG A 413 -10.78 -22.66 17.00
C ARG A 413 -10.99 -24.17 17.09
N SER A 414 -10.39 -24.93 16.18
CA SER A 414 -10.52 -26.39 16.13
C SER A 414 -9.91 -27.06 17.34
N LYS A 415 -8.70 -26.64 17.74
CA LYS A 415 -7.94 -27.27 18.84
C LYS A 415 -8.42 -26.83 20.21
N LEU A 416 -8.73 -25.56 20.41
CA LEU A 416 -9.14 -25.02 21.72
C LEU A 416 -10.65 -25.16 22.00
N GLY A 417 -11.49 -25.32 20.96
CA GLY A 417 -12.93 -25.49 21.11
C GLY A 417 -13.57 -24.35 21.92
N GLN A 418 -14.21 -24.68 23.03
CA GLN A 418 -14.86 -23.68 23.92
C GLN A 418 -13.88 -22.76 24.66
N ARG A 419 -12.58 -23.11 24.71
CA ARG A 419 -11.53 -22.24 25.30
C ARG A 419 -11.02 -21.19 24.34
N PHE A 420 -11.40 -21.26 23.05
CA PHE A 420 -10.97 -20.27 22.08
C PHE A 420 -11.58 -18.89 22.39
N ASP A 421 -10.70 -17.92 22.61
CA ASP A 421 -11.04 -16.51 22.74
C ASP A 421 -10.34 -15.70 21.64
N ILE A 422 -11.14 -15.08 20.77
CA ILE A 422 -10.64 -14.30 19.64
C ILE A 422 -9.81 -13.09 20.08
N ARG A 423 -10.11 -12.51 21.25
CA ARG A 423 -9.38 -11.36 21.79
C ARG A 423 -7.97 -11.77 22.18
N SER A 424 -7.83 -12.87 22.93
CA SER A 424 -6.53 -13.43 23.31
C SER A 424 -5.73 -13.86 22.09
N PHE A 425 -6.40 -14.42 21.06
CA PHE A 425 -5.75 -14.78 19.80
C PHE A 425 -5.16 -13.56 19.09
N HIS A 426 -5.94 -12.51 18.89
CA HIS A 426 -5.48 -11.29 18.21
C HIS A 426 -4.39 -10.58 19.01
N ASP A 427 -4.54 -10.47 20.33
CA ASP A 427 -3.53 -9.85 21.19
C ASP A 427 -2.20 -10.58 21.06
N HIS A 428 -2.20 -11.93 21.08
CA HIS A 428 -0.98 -12.71 20.95
C HIS A 428 -0.36 -12.64 19.55
N LEU A 429 -1.19 -12.55 18.50
CA LEU A 429 -0.72 -12.40 17.13
C LEU A 429 0.02 -11.07 16.94
N LEU A 430 -0.44 -9.99 17.59
CA LEU A 430 0.07 -8.62 17.38
C LEU A 430 1.16 -8.20 18.38
N GLU A 431 1.27 -8.80 19.54
CA GLU A 431 2.06 -8.30 20.69
C GLU A 431 3.58 -8.27 20.46
N GLU A 432 4.10 -8.96 19.44
CA GLU A 432 5.54 -8.96 19.10
C GLU A 432 5.87 -8.12 17.87
N GLY A 433 4.87 -7.46 17.27
CA GLY A 433 5.03 -6.65 16.06
C GLY A 433 5.33 -7.47 14.81
N SER A 434 5.73 -6.78 13.73
CA SER A 434 5.91 -7.37 12.41
C SER A 434 7.00 -8.46 12.39
N MET A 435 6.68 -9.62 11.81
CA MET A 435 7.59 -10.76 11.67
C MET A 435 7.30 -11.57 10.40
N PRO A 436 8.25 -12.43 9.94
CA PRO A 436 7.99 -13.40 8.88
C PRO A 436 6.83 -14.35 9.22
N LEU A 437 6.05 -14.77 8.21
CA LEU A 437 4.86 -15.60 8.41
C LEU A 437 5.18 -17.00 8.97
N ASP A 438 6.33 -17.56 8.65
CA ASP A 438 6.77 -18.85 9.23
C ASP A 438 7.05 -18.74 10.72
N LEU A 439 7.65 -17.65 11.17
CA LEU A 439 7.84 -17.38 12.60
C LEU A 439 6.50 -17.07 13.29
N LEU A 440 5.61 -16.33 12.62
CA LEU A 440 4.25 -16.11 13.14
C LEU A 440 3.52 -17.44 13.34
N ARG A 441 3.58 -18.34 12.35
CA ARG A 441 2.96 -19.67 12.44
C ARG A 441 3.50 -20.46 13.64
N SER A 442 4.82 -20.60 13.74
CA SER A 442 5.45 -21.35 14.85
C SER A 442 5.09 -20.78 16.21
N ARG A 443 5.02 -19.46 16.32
CA ARG A 443 4.63 -18.77 17.54
C ARG A 443 3.17 -19.05 17.93
N MET A 444 2.25 -18.92 16.96
CA MET A 444 0.82 -19.13 17.20
C MET A 444 0.51 -20.60 17.51
N GLU A 445 1.17 -21.54 16.83
CA GLU A 445 1.08 -22.97 17.13
C GLU A 445 1.52 -23.27 18.58
N SER A 446 2.66 -22.70 19.02
CA SER A 446 3.13 -22.83 20.40
C SER A 446 2.14 -22.24 21.42
N TRP A 447 1.53 -21.09 21.08
CA TRP A 447 0.49 -20.50 21.93
C TRP A 447 -0.76 -21.39 22.01
N ILE A 448 -1.22 -21.93 20.89
CA ILE A 448 -2.34 -22.86 20.84
C ILE A 448 -2.06 -24.07 21.73
N ASP A 449 -0.88 -24.70 21.57
CA ASP A 449 -0.50 -25.88 22.33
C ASP A 449 -0.38 -25.61 23.86
N SER A 450 0.06 -24.40 24.22
CA SER A 450 0.14 -24.00 25.64
C SER A 450 -1.23 -23.72 26.30
N ASN A 451 -2.29 -23.59 25.51
CA ASN A 451 -3.67 -23.36 25.96
C ASN A 451 -4.59 -24.59 25.78
N LEU A 452 -4.01 -25.75 25.34
CA LEU A 452 -4.69 -27.02 25.31
C LEU A 452 -4.85 -27.59 26.71
#